data_509b6cf8c84d120448a21eeadd67d5fe
#
_entry.id   509b6cf8c84d120448a21eeadd67d5fe
#
_cell.length_a   1.000
_cell.length_b   1.000
_cell.length_c   1.000
_cell.angle_alpha   90.00
_cell.angle_beta   90.00
_cell.angle_gamma   90.00
#
_symmetry.space_group_name_H-M   'P 1'
#
loop_
_entity.id
_entity.type
_entity.pdbx_description
1 polymer ?
#
loop_
_entity_poly.entity_id
_entity_poly.type
_entity_poly.pdbx_seq_one_letter_code
_entity_poly.pdbx_strand_id
1 'polypeptide(L)'
;MTTLSLGTWGVIFKRIPNVVIAGDNDAPNAVGFRESTLHSKSNLISNSGNSRDISSKASLRQIRGEREVRVVVEAPASIANLGPGFDVLAMAIDGFKDVVKLVVKPGSGRIVVKVEGIKVPEGKENVAYGVIEEAIERYQLRNMDFNVKVVKGVPPASGLGSSGTTAAATAYAVSVAAGLNLTTSELVRLSGAGEAVVAGTPHYDNVSASILGGVVLIDPAGLCIYKIKVGREFWIAVVSPNIPKGPKKTFIARAVLPRKIELPLLVKQAGNLAKLVHALHVGDLESFGTAVSADYVVEPHRAKLIPKYWDLKRLALESGALGFNIAGAGPSVFSIHRSESEAREVGELMLKYLRSSGIDASLYVTKVLDQGVKVLG
;
A
#
# COMPACT_ATOMS: atom_id res chain seq x y z
N MET A 1 5.66 -55.37 -30.65
CA MET A 1 6.88 -55.41 -29.84
C MET A 1 7.87 -54.49 -30.53
N THR A 2 8.04 -53.27 -30.04
CA THR A 2 9.12 -52.38 -30.47
C THR A 2 9.44 -51.48 -29.24
N THR A 3 10.54 -51.79 -28.62
CA THR A 3 11.09 -51.11 -27.44
C THR A 3 11.76 -49.81 -27.87
N LEU A 4 11.29 -48.68 -27.34
CA LEU A 4 11.96 -47.40 -27.43
C LEU A 4 12.85 -47.21 -26.20
N SER A 5 14.15 -47.04 -26.41
CA SER A 5 15.16 -46.80 -25.40
C SER A 5 15.07 -45.35 -24.90
N LEU A 6 14.95 -45.16 -23.60
CA LEU A 6 15.05 -43.84 -22.93
C LEU A 6 16.52 -43.43 -22.80
N GLY A 7 16.89 -42.38 -23.52
CA GLY A 7 18.18 -41.72 -23.39
C GLY A 7 18.31 -41.00 -22.04
N THR A 8 19.38 -41.31 -21.34
CA THR A 8 19.77 -40.70 -20.05
C THR A 8 20.19 -39.25 -20.23
N TRP A 9 19.42 -38.32 -19.69
CA TRP A 9 19.84 -36.94 -19.47
C TRP A 9 20.58 -36.87 -18.13
N GLY A 10 21.90 -36.72 -18.20
CA GLY A 10 22.72 -36.46 -17.02
C GLY A 10 22.52 -35.02 -16.56
N VAL A 11 21.79 -34.82 -15.48
CA VAL A 11 21.68 -33.53 -14.79
C VAL A 11 22.79 -33.42 -13.77
N ILE A 12 23.75 -32.52 -14.00
CA ILE A 12 24.80 -32.21 -13.04
C ILE A 12 24.19 -31.31 -11.94
N PHE A 13 23.82 -31.93 -10.82
CA PHE A 13 23.52 -31.18 -9.60
C PHE A 13 24.82 -30.81 -8.88
N LYS A 14 25.16 -29.51 -8.89
CA LYS A 14 26.08 -28.96 -7.90
C LYS A 14 25.44 -29.06 -6.52
N ARG A 15 26.06 -29.78 -5.63
CA ARG A 15 25.63 -29.93 -4.22
C ARG A 15 25.47 -28.53 -3.57
N ILE A 16 24.25 -28.21 -3.14
CA ILE A 16 24.00 -27.17 -2.15
C ILE A 16 24.12 -27.86 -0.78
N PRO A 17 24.96 -27.40 0.12
CA PRO A 17 25.07 -27.99 1.46
C PRO A 17 23.80 -27.66 2.27
N ASN A 18 23.28 -28.66 2.98
CA ASN A 18 22.22 -28.57 4.00
C ASN A 18 20.75 -28.56 3.55
N VAL A 19 20.38 -29.41 2.58
CA VAL A 19 19.00 -29.86 2.43
C VAL A 19 18.93 -31.36 2.75
N VAL A 20 18.32 -31.70 3.87
CA VAL A 20 17.97 -33.08 4.21
C VAL A 20 16.59 -33.37 3.64
N ILE A 21 16.50 -34.26 2.65
CA ILE A 21 15.22 -34.79 2.17
C ILE A 21 14.90 -35.99 3.09
N ALA A 22 13.87 -35.87 3.94
CA ALA A 22 13.32 -36.97 4.68
C ALA A 22 12.40 -37.78 3.74
N GLY A 23 12.68 -39.07 3.62
CA GLY A 23 11.81 -40.03 2.94
C GLY A 23 10.52 -40.28 3.74
N ASP A 24 9.49 -40.71 2.99
CA ASP A 24 8.17 -41.04 3.51
C ASP A 24 8.21 -41.94 4.74
N ASN A 25 7.58 -41.45 5.84
CA ASN A 25 6.64 -42.18 6.70
C ASN A 25 6.27 -41.32 7.91
N ASP A 26 4.93 -41.14 8.07
CA ASP A 26 4.22 -40.76 9.29
C ASP A 26 4.28 -39.29 9.79
N ALA A 27 3.11 -38.66 9.76
CA ALA A 27 2.73 -37.35 10.33
C ALA A 27 2.72 -37.37 11.89
N PRO A 28 2.39 -36.25 12.57
CA PRO A 28 2.89 -34.90 12.47
C PRO A 28 3.53 -34.40 13.78
N ASN A 29 4.57 -33.60 13.74
CA ASN A 29 4.88 -32.70 14.85
C ASN A 29 5.76 -31.51 14.42
N ALA A 30 5.53 -30.41 15.09
CA ALA A 30 6.05 -29.07 14.88
C ALA A 30 7.55 -28.96 14.60
N VAL A 31 7.92 -28.19 13.56
CA VAL A 31 9.30 -27.81 13.29
C VAL A 31 9.58 -26.46 13.98
N GLY A 32 10.36 -26.51 15.05
CA GLY A 32 10.94 -25.33 15.68
C GLY A 32 12.22 -24.92 14.92
N PHE A 33 12.25 -23.67 14.46
CA PHE A 33 13.47 -23.06 13.92
C PHE A 33 14.39 -22.62 15.07
N ARG A 34 15.63 -23.17 15.10
CA ARG A 34 16.73 -22.64 15.91
C ARG A 34 17.50 -21.61 15.07
N GLU A 35 17.65 -20.40 15.61
CA GLU A 35 18.57 -19.39 15.10
C GLU A 35 20.02 -19.89 15.19
N SER A 36 20.74 -19.85 14.08
CA SER A 36 22.20 -19.94 14.06
C SER A 36 22.77 -18.69 13.42
N THR A 37 23.49 -17.93 14.22
CA THR A 37 24.28 -16.75 13.86
C THR A 37 25.36 -17.10 12.84
N LEU A 38 25.30 -16.51 11.66
CA LEU A 38 26.40 -16.51 10.70
C LEU A 38 26.76 -15.09 10.30
N HIS A 39 27.96 -14.68 10.74
CA HIS A 39 28.64 -13.48 10.22
C HIS A 39 29.13 -13.77 8.80
N SER A 40 28.60 -13.08 7.82
CA SER A 40 29.21 -12.98 6.51
C SER A 40 29.35 -11.50 6.12
N LYS A 41 30.59 -11.06 5.97
CA LYS A 41 30.95 -9.76 5.38
C LYS A 41 30.60 -9.80 3.90
N SER A 42 29.65 -9.02 3.46
CA SER A 42 29.45 -8.68 2.03
C SER A 42 29.65 -7.20 1.83
N ASN A 43 30.64 -6.83 1.06
CA ASN A 43 30.89 -5.47 0.55
C ASN A 43 29.72 -5.07 -0.35
N LEU A 44 28.90 -4.13 0.10
CA LEU A 44 27.94 -3.43 -0.73
C LEU A 44 28.44 -2.01 -0.98
N ILE A 45 28.52 -1.69 -2.25
CA ILE A 45 28.93 -0.39 -2.80
C ILE A 45 27.96 0.67 -2.28
N SER A 46 28.49 1.61 -1.51
CA SER A 46 27.75 2.77 -1.02
C SER A 46 27.60 3.82 -2.11
N ASN A 47 26.40 4.05 -2.61
CA ASN A 47 26.08 5.27 -3.34
C ASN A 47 25.76 6.37 -2.32
N SER A 48 26.72 7.28 -2.14
CA SER A 48 26.59 8.46 -1.29
C SER A 48 25.75 9.53 -1.98
N GLY A 49 24.47 9.59 -1.61
CA GLY A 49 23.61 10.76 -1.84
C GLY A 49 23.41 11.49 -0.52
N ASN A 50 23.82 12.75 -0.47
CA ASN A 50 23.82 13.67 0.68
C ASN A 50 22.57 13.57 1.56
N SER A 51 22.58 12.77 2.61
CA SER A 51 21.72 12.92 3.78
C SER A 51 22.50 13.69 4.83
N ARG A 52 22.05 14.90 5.15
CA ARG A 52 22.58 15.65 6.29
C ARG A 52 22.34 14.83 7.55
N ASP A 53 23.43 14.41 8.13
CA ASP A 53 23.52 13.67 9.39
C ASP A 53 23.00 14.57 10.52
N ILE A 54 21.71 14.44 10.88
CA ILE A 54 21.16 15.09 12.09
C ILE A 54 21.42 14.12 13.23
N SER A 55 22.46 14.44 14.00
CA SER A 55 22.99 13.64 15.10
C SER A 55 21.89 13.16 16.06
N SER A 56 21.65 11.85 16.05
CA SER A 56 20.57 11.13 16.74
C SER A 56 20.66 11.13 18.29
N LYS A 57 21.71 11.69 18.87
CA LYS A 57 21.90 11.73 20.34
C LYS A 57 21.28 12.95 21.03
N ALA A 58 20.93 13.99 20.29
CA ALA A 58 20.32 15.20 20.86
C ALA A 58 18.80 15.04 21.06
N SER A 59 18.12 14.28 20.23
CA SER A 59 16.65 14.18 20.21
C SER A 59 16.06 13.37 21.39
N LEU A 60 16.70 12.29 21.80
CA LEU A 60 16.23 11.47 22.94
C LEU A 60 16.36 12.18 24.30
N ARG A 61 17.25 13.16 24.40
CA ARG A 61 17.36 14.02 25.63
C ARG A 61 16.32 15.14 25.67
N GLN A 62 15.78 15.57 24.49
CA GLN A 62 14.83 16.69 24.44
C GLN A 62 13.44 16.30 24.96
N ILE A 63 13.00 15.04 24.79
CA ILE A 63 11.66 14.57 25.19
C ILE A 63 11.62 14.18 26.69
N ARG A 64 12.76 13.89 27.32
CA ARG A 64 12.85 13.62 28.76
C ARG A 64 12.81 14.87 29.65
N GLY A 65 12.79 16.07 29.07
CA GLY A 65 12.66 17.35 29.75
C GLY A 65 11.42 18.09 29.35
N GLU A 66 10.50 18.31 30.23
CA GLU A 66 9.42 19.31 30.44
C GLU A 66 8.90 20.13 29.22
N ARG A 67 9.12 19.77 27.95
CA ARG A 67 8.73 20.58 26.78
C ARG A 67 7.70 19.88 25.90
N GLU A 68 6.73 20.68 25.49
CA GLU A 68 5.80 20.32 24.45
C GLU A 68 6.53 20.25 23.08
N VAL A 69 6.31 19.16 22.33
CA VAL A 69 6.82 18.97 20.96
C VAL A 69 5.65 19.04 19.98
N ARG A 70 5.81 19.83 18.93
CA ARG A 70 4.82 19.97 17.84
C ARG A 70 5.42 19.49 16.55
N VAL A 71 4.68 18.67 15.81
CA VAL A 71 5.09 18.14 14.51
C VAL A 71 3.91 18.20 13.55
N VAL A 72 4.15 18.66 12.34
CA VAL A 72 3.17 18.66 11.27
C VAL A 72 3.69 17.80 10.14
N VAL A 73 2.92 16.76 9.78
CA VAL A 73 3.28 15.78 8.76
C VAL A 73 2.19 15.70 7.71
N GLU A 74 2.59 15.70 6.45
CA GLU A 74 1.73 15.45 5.29
C GLU A 74 2.03 14.07 4.72
N ALA A 75 0.98 13.33 4.31
CA ALA A 75 1.09 12.07 3.59
C ALA A 75 0.19 12.06 2.35
N PRO A 76 0.64 11.50 1.22
CA PRO A 76 -0.16 11.41 0.00
C PRO A 76 -1.15 10.24 0.03
N ALA A 77 -2.22 10.35 -0.75
CA ALA A 77 -3.12 9.25 -1.08
C ALA A 77 -2.41 8.16 -1.89
N SER A 78 -3.03 7.00 -2.00
CA SER A 78 -2.46 5.87 -2.70
C SER A 78 -3.52 5.01 -3.38
N ILE A 79 -3.12 4.30 -4.46
CA ILE A 79 -3.90 3.26 -5.11
C ILE A 79 -3.18 1.94 -4.89
N ALA A 80 -3.85 1.00 -4.23
CA ALA A 80 -3.33 -0.34 -3.96
C ALA A 80 -3.73 -1.34 -5.04
N ASN A 81 -3.04 -2.46 -5.07
CA ASN A 81 -3.20 -3.64 -5.90
C ASN A 81 -2.72 -3.48 -7.35
N LEU A 82 -2.98 -2.39 -8.04
CA LEU A 82 -2.59 -2.13 -9.43
C LEU A 82 -2.94 -3.28 -10.40
N GLY A 83 -4.13 -3.88 -10.22
CA GLY A 83 -4.54 -5.09 -10.92
C GLY A 83 -4.00 -6.36 -10.24
N PRO A 84 -3.04 -7.10 -10.84
CA PRO A 84 -2.61 -8.42 -10.35
C PRO A 84 -1.80 -8.39 -9.05
N GLY A 85 -1.45 -7.22 -8.53
CA GLY A 85 -0.60 -7.06 -7.34
C GLY A 85 -1.38 -6.96 -6.02
N PHE A 86 -2.44 -7.75 -5.84
CA PHE A 86 -3.25 -7.78 -4.63
C PHE A 86 -2.40 -7.95 -3.36
N ASP A 87 -2.54 -7.00 -2.42
CA ASP A 87 -1.83 -6.91 -1.14
C ASP A 87 -0.28 -6.79 -1.26
N VAL A 88 0.29 -6.71 -2.48
CA VAL A 88 1.75 -6.64 -2.69
C VAL A 88 2.20 -5.42 -3.49
N LEU A 89 1.30 -4.70 -4.18
CA LEU A 89 1.63 -3.49 -4.93
C LEU A 89 0.75 -2.32 -4.52
N ALA A 90 1.35 -1.14 -4.46
CA ALA A 90 0.64 0.13 -4.36
C ALA A 90 1.44 1.27 -4.99
N MET A 91 0.75 2.36 -5.33
CA MET A 91 1.39 3.61 -5.77
C MET A 91 0.85 4.80 -5.00
N ALA A 92 1.71 5.72 -4.62
CA ALA A 92 1.31 7.04 -4.13
C ALA A 92 0.87 7.90 -5.31
N ILE A 93 -0.18 8.69 -5.11
CA ILE A 93 -0.74 9.58 -6.14
C ILE A 93 -0.74 11.03 -5.67
N ASP A 94 -0.58 11.96 -6.62
CA ASP A 94 -0.64 13.40 -6.36
C ASP A 94 -2.09 13.88 -6.17
N GLY A 95 -2.25 15.10 -5.66
CA GLY A 95 -3.52 15.82 -5.54
C GLY A 95 -4.26 15.61 -4.23
N PHE A 96 -4.26 14.43 -3.64
CA PHE A 96 -4.92 14.16 -2.36
C PHE A 96 -3.92 13.86 -1.26
N LYS A 97 -4.14 14.47 -0.10
CA LYS A 97 -3.27 14.27 1.07
C LYS A 97 -4.02 14.49 2.37
N ASP A 98 -3.56 13.86 3.42
CA ASP A 98 -3.92 14.18 4.79
C ASP A 98 -2.76 14.91 5.47
N VAL A 99 -3.09 15.82 6.38
CA VAL A 99 -2.09 16.47 7.25
C VAL A 99 -2.40 16.12 8.69
N VAL A 100 -1.40 15.60 9.39
CA VAL A 100 -1.46 15.30 10.82
C VAL A 100 -0.67 16.37 11.58
N LYS A 101 -1.35 17.09 12.47
CA LYS A 101 -0.75 18.02 13.44
C LYS A 101 -0.74 17.33 14.80
N LEU A 102 0.45 16.95 15.26
CA LEU A 102 0.65 16.24 16.50
C LEU A 102 1.30 17.17 17.54
N VAL A 103 0.73 17.19 18.73
CA VAL A 103 1.31 17.82 19.91
C VAL A 103 1.53 16.74 20.96
N VAL A 104 2.77 16.56 21.38
CA VAL A 104 3.17 15.64 22.44
C VAL A 104 3.70 16.44 23.61
N LYS A 105 3.25 16.12 24.82
CA LYS A 105 3.70 16.76 26.05
C LYS A 105 3.78 15.74 27.19
N PRO A 106 4.52 16.00 28.25
CA PRO A 106 4.49 15.18 29.46
C PRO A 106 3.06 15.00 29.99
N GLY A 107 2.69 13.79 30.36
CA GLY A 107 1.32 13.47 30.74
C GLY A 107 1.14 12.05 31.25
N SER A 108 -0.08 11.52 31.12
CA SER A 108 -0.50 10.24 31.68
C SER A 108 -0.79 9.17 30.62
N GLY A 109 -0.44 9.39 29.36
CA GLY A 109 -0.76 8.51 28.23
C GLY A 109 -2.10 8.83 27.57
N ARG A 110 -2.65 10.03 27.77
CA ARG A 110 -3.91 10.45 27.19
C ARG A 110 -3.78 10.68 25.70
N ILE A 111 -4.72 10.11 24.92
CA ILE A 111 -4.82 10.30 23.46
C ILE A 111 -6.08 11.08 23.14
N VAL A 112 -5.95 12.17 22.39
CA VAL A 112 -7.06 12.97 21.87
C VAL A 112 -6.90 13.09 20.37
N VAL A 113 -7.89 12.63 19.60
CA VAL A 113 -7.91 12.74 18.15
C VAL A 113 -9.10 13.59 17.71
N LYS A 114 -8.82 14.66 16.98
CA LYS A 114 -9.80 15.56 16.36
C LYS A 114 -9.62 15.57 14.84
N VAL A 115 -10.70 15.81 14.11
CA VAL A 115 -10.71 15.82 12.65
C VAL A 115 -11.24 17.13 12.10
N GLU A 116 -10.55 17.64 11.08
CA GLU A 116 -11.00 18.78 10.24
C GLU A 116 -11.11 18.34 8.78
N GLY A 117 -11.92 19.08 8.00
CA GLY A 117 -12.15 18.77 6.58
C GLY A 117 -13.21 17.69 6.39
N ILE A 118 -12.88 16.62 5.65
CA ILE A 118 -13.82 15.54 5.38
C ILE A 118 -14.13 14.76 6.66
N LYS A 119 -15.42 14.62 6.99
CA LYS A 119 -15.86 13.96 8.22
C LYS A 119 -15.50 12.48 8.23
N VAL A 120 -14.78 12.05 9.26
CA VAL A 120 -14.51 10.65 9.63
C VAL A 120 -14.63 10.54 11.17
N PRO A 121 -14.70 9.35 11.75
CA PRO A 121 -14.74 9.18 13.19
C PRO A 121 -13.57 9.87 13.91
N GLU A 122 -13.82 10.39 15.10
CA GLU A 122 -12.82 10.93 16.03
C GLU A 122 -12.54 9.93 17.17
N GLY A 123 -11.52 10.22 18.00
CA GLY A 123 -11.20 9.41 19.17
C GLY A 123 -10.80 7.98 18.81
N LYS A 124 -11.26 7.00 19.59
CA LYS A 124 -10.85 5.59 19.49
C LYS A 124 -11.20 4.89 18.17
N GLU A 125 -12.17 5.39 17.44
CA GLU A 125 -12.57 4.83 16.15
C GLU A 125 -11.71 5.36 14.98
N ASN A 126 -10.82 6.30 15.23
CA ASN A 126 -9.92 6.86 14.23
C ASN A 126 -8.61 6.07 14.16
N VAL A 127 -8.11 5.82 12.96
CA VAL A 127 -6.84 5.11 12.74
C VAL A 127 -5.66 5.76 13.47
N ALA A 128 -5.66 7.09 13.58
CA ALA A 128 -4.61 7.82 14.31
C ALA A 128 -4.55 7.43 15.80
N TYR A 129 -5.69 7.13 16.41
CA TYR A 129 -5.73 6.64 17.79
C TYR A 129 -5.02 5.30 17.91
N GLY A 130 -5.36 4.33 17.06
CA GLY A 130 -4.74 2.99 17.08
C GLY A 130 -3.22 3.04 16.81
N VAL A 131 -2.77 3.91 15.91
CA VAL A 131 -1.32 4.13 15.67
C VAL A 131 -0.63 4.61 16.93
N ILE A 132 -1.20 5.57 17.65
CA ILE A 132 -0.60 6.13 18.86
C ILE A 132 -0.68 5.13 20.02
N GLU A 133 -1.80 4.43 20.18
CA GLU A 133 -1.96 3.39 21.19
C GLU A 133 -0.88 2.30 21.04
N GLU A 134 -0.67 1.79 19.83
CA GLU A 134 0.41 0.86 19.51
C GLU A 134 1.80 1.45 19.79
N ALA A 135 2.02 2.73 19.45
CA ALA A 135 3.30 3.39 19.70
C ALA A 135 3.58 3.52 21.21
N ILE A 136 2.57 3.88 22.00
CA ILE A 136 2.68 3.96 23.46
C ILE A 136 3.10 2.61 24.04
N GLU A 137 2.48 1.54 23.62
CA GLU A 137 2.78 0.20 24.11
C GLU A 137 4.15 -0.30 23.65
N ARG A 138 4.41 -0.22 22.37
CA ARG A 138 5.63 -0.76 21.73
C ARG A 138 6.89 -0.01 22.16
N TYR A 139 6.81 1.32 22.26
CA TYR A 139 7.99 2.17 22.55
C TYR A 139 7.99 2.77 23.96
N GLN A 140 7.08 2.29 24.85
CA GLN A 140 7.02 2.69 26.28
C GLN A 140 6.82 4.20 26.48
N LEU A 141 5.91 4.82 25.70
CA LEU A 141 5.63 6.26 25.71
C LEU A 141 4.53 6.66 26.72
N ARG A 142 4.34 5.90 27.79
CA ARG A 142 3.20 6.04 28.73
C ARG A 142 3.17 7.36 29.51
N ASN A 143 4.31 8.06 29.63
CA ASN A 143 4.43 9.33 30.35
C ASN A 143 4.19 10.55 29.47
N MET A 144 3.52 10.39 28.31
CA MET A 144 3.25 11.44 27.34
C MET A 144 1.77 11.48 26.98
N ASP A 145 1.23 12.68 26.87
CA ASP A 145 -0.09 12.94 26.28
C ASP A 145 0.05 13.30 24.81
N PHE A 146 -0.87 12.79 23.98
CA PHE A 146 -0.88 12.96 22.53
C PHE A 146 -2.16 13.69 22.10
N ASN A 147 -2.02 14.89 21.54
CA ASN A 147 -3.12 15.63 20.95
C ASN A 147 -2.92 15.68 19.43
N VAL A 148 -3.82 15.04 18.70
CA VAL A 148 -3.75 14.89 17.26
C VAL A 148 -4.90 15.63 16.62
N LYS A 149 -4.57 16.39 15.57
CA LYS A 149 -5.53 17.02 14.68
C LYS A 149 -5.25 16.52 13.26
N VAL A 150 -6.17 15.73 12.72
CA VAL A 150 -6.13 15.22 11.36
C VAL A 150 -6.87 16.20 10.45
N VAL A 151 -6.17 16.82 9.51
CA VAL A 151 -6.79 17.57 8.42
C VAL A 151 -7.01 16.60 7.26
N LYS A 152 -8.25 16.15 7.12
CA LYS A 152 -8.63 15.09 6.20
C LYS A 152 -8.88 15.62 4.80
N GLY A 153 -8.04 15.25 3.82
CA GLY A 153 -8.18 15.62 2.42
C GLY A 153 -8.42 14.43 1.49
N VAL A 154 -8.08 13.22 1.92
CA VAL A 154 -8.33 12.01 1.13
C VAL A 154 -9.74 11.49 1.38
N PRO A 155 -10.60 11.35 0.34
CA PRO A 155 -11.98 10.89 0.51
C PRO A 155 -12.06 9.50 1.16
N PRO A 156 -12.84 9.32 2.24
CA PRO A 156 -12.95 8.03 2.92
C PRO A 156 -13.74 7.03 2.07
N ALA A 157 -13.41 5.76 2.21
CA ALA A 157 -14.04 4.64 1.51
C ALA A 157 -14.11 4.82 -0.03
N SER A 158 -13.20 5.57 -0.63
CA SER A 158 -13.07 5.74 -2.08
C SER A 158 -12.24 4.63 -2.75
N GLY A 159 -11.35 3.97 -2.02
CA GLY A 159 -10.34 3.07 -2.57
C GLY A 159 -8.98 3.76 -2.79
N LEU A 160 -8.85 5.02 -2.31
CA LEU A 160 -7.62 5.84 -2.44
C LEU A 160 -6.75 5.83 -1.18
N GLY A 161 -6.78 4.76 -0.40
CA GLY A 161 -5.92 4.58 0.76
C GLY A 161 -6.16 5.55 1.91
N SER A 162 -7.40 6.11 2.02
CA SER A 162 -7.71 7.20 2.95
C SER A 162 -7.34 6.95 4.42
N SER A 163 -7.58 5.76 4.96
CA SER A 163 -7.16 5.40 6.32
C SER A 163 -5.65 5.18 6.40
N GLY A 164 -5.06 4.49 5.41
CA GLY A 164 -3.62 4.28 5.31
C GLY A 164 -2.83 5.58 5.25
N THR A 165 -3.33 6.60 4.55
CA THR A 165 -2.73 7.94 4.48
C THR A 165 -2.68 8.59 5.88
N THR A 166 -3.80 8.58 6.62
CA THR A 166 -3.84 9.10 7.99
C THR A 166 -2.91 8.31 8.92
N ALA A 167 -2.92 6.96 8.80
CA ALA A 167 -2.06 6.09 9.60
C ALA A 167 -0.57 6.38 9.35
N ALA A 168 -0.17 6.50 8.08
CA ALA A 168 1.21 6.80 7.67
C ALA A 168 1.68 8.15 8.22
N ALA A 169 0.87 9.21 8.05
CA ALA A 169 1.19 10.53 8.59
C ALA A 169 1.31 10.52 10.11
N THR A 170 0.43 9.78 10.81
CA THR A 170 0.44 9.69 12.28
C THR A 170 1.67 8.92 12.78
N ALA A 171 1.98 7.77 12.18
CA ALA A 171 3.14 6.97 12.57
C ALA A 171 4.45 7.76 12.39
N TYR A 172 4.55 8.48 11.27
CA TYR A 172 5.72 9.32 11.02
C TYR A 172 5.80 10.49 12.00
N ALA A 173 4.67 11.17 12.29
CA ALA A 173 4.61 12.26 13.26
C ALA A 173 5.02 11.79 14.67
N VAL A 174 4.55 10.62 15.11
CA VAL A 174 4.95 10.02 16.39
C VAL A 174 6.43 9.67 16.40
N SER A 175 6.95 9.06 15.32
CA SER A 175 8.38 8.74 15.20
C SER A 175 9.26 9.98 15.37
N VAL A 176 8.90 11.07 14.68
CA VAL A 176 9.64 12.35 14.78
C VAL A 176 9.49 12.97 16.16
N ALA A 177 8.25 13.10 16.67
CA ALA A 177 7.98 13.74 17.96
C ALA A 177 8.63 13.00 19.13
N ALA A 178 8.67 11.67 19.08
CA ALA A 178 9.28 10.84 20.13
C ALA A 178 10.76 10.51 19.87
N GLY A 179 11.36 11.01 18.79
CA GLY A 179 12.78 10.78 18.45
C GLY A 179 13.13 9.30 18.24
N LEU A 180 12.20 8.50 17.71
CA LEU A 180 12.34 7.04 17.64
C LEU A 180 13.21 6.54 16.47
N ASN A 181 13.49 7.38 15.46
CA ASN A 181 14.28 7.03 14.28
C ASN A 181 13.85 5.68 13.65
N LEU A 182 12.55 5.48 13.49
CA LEU A 182 12.00 4.23 12.96
C LEU A 182 12.41 3.98 11.51
N THR A 183 12.77 2.75 11.21
CA THR A 183 12.97 2.28 9.84
C THR A 183 11.65 2.28 9.07
N THR A 184 11.72 2.22 7.73
CA THR A 184 10.52 2.14 6.89
C THR A 184 9.61 0.97 7.29
N SER A 185 10.17 -0.20 7.55
CA SER A 185 9.39 -1.38 7.95
C SER A 185 8.72 -1.19 9.31
N GLU A 186 9.38 -0.52 10.26
CA GLU A 186 8.78 -0.20 11.57
C GLU A 186 7.66 0.82 11.44
N LEU A 187 7.82 1.86 10.60
CA LEU A 187 6.77 2.84 10.29
C LEU A 187 5.56 2.16 9.67
N VAL A 188 5.78 1.25 8.71
CA VAL A 188 4.71 0.50 8.06
C VAL A 188 4.00 -0.42 9.05
N ARG A 189 4.72 -1.12 9.93
CA ARG A 189 4.11 -1.94 11.01
C ARG A 189 3.27 -1.10 11.96
N LEU A 190 3.78 0.03 12.39
CA LEU A 190 3.08 0.96 13.28
C LEU A 190 1.83 1.53 12.61
N SER A 191 1.92 1.90 11.33
CA SER A 191 0.76 2.36 10.55
C SER A 191 -0.29 1.26 10.37
N GLY A 192 0.15 0.01 10.15
CA GLY A 192 -0.73 -1.15 10.01
C GLY A 192 -1.57 -1.43 11.27
N ALA A 193 -1.05 -1.12 12.46
CA ALA A 193 -1.83 -1.22 13.70
C ALA A 193 -3.04 -0.28 13.67
N GLY A 194 -2.88 0.95 13.16
CA GLY A 194 -4.00 1.87 12.94
C GLY A 194 -5.02 1.35 11.92
N GLU A 195 -4.56 0.75 10.81
CA GLU A 195 -5.45 0.13 9.83
C GLU A 195 -6.30 -1.01 10.45
N ALA A 196 -5.73 -1.79 11.38
CA ALA A 196 -6.42 -2.87 12.05
C ALA A 196 -7.63 -2.37 12.88
N VAL A 197 -7.58 -1.16 13.43
CA VAL A 197 -8.71 -0.54 14.15
C VAL A 197 -9.94 -0.38 13.27
N VAL A 198 -9.76 -0.02 11.99
CA VAL A 198 -10.87 0.22 11.05
C VAL A 198 -11.24 -1.01 10.24
N ALA A 199 -10.24 -1.77 9.79
CA ALA A 199 -10.42 -2.89 8.86
C ALA A 199 -10.45 -4.26 9.55
N GLY A 200 -10.09 -4.34 10.83
CA GLY A 200 -9.97 -5.58 11.60
C GLY A 200 -8.70 -6.37 11.33
N THR A 201 -7.94 -6.01 10.30
CA THR A 201 -6.65 -6.60 9.91
C THR A 201 -5.73 -5.51 9.39
N PRO A 202 -4.41 -5.60 9.65
CA PRO A 202 -3.46 -4.64 9.09
C PRO A 202 -3.37 -4.78 7.56
N HIS A 203 -3.28 -3.66 6.86
CA HIS A 203 -3.02 -3.58 5.43
C HIS A 203 -1.76 -2.73 5.22
N TYR A 204 -0.79 -3.29 4.51
CA TYR A 204 0.53 -2.67 4.39
C TYR A 204 0.78 -1.97 3.06
N ASP A 205 -0.04 -2.23 2.05
CA ASP A 205 0.09 -1.70 0.70
C ASP A 205 -0.08 -0.17 0.64
N ASN A 206 -1.24 0.34 1.02
CA ASN A 206 -1.52 1.78 1.02
C ASN A 206 -0.58 2.55 1.96
N VAL A 207 -0.34 2.04 3.17
CA VAL A 207 0.55 2.71 4.13
C VAL A 207 1.99 2.78 3.62
N SER A 208 2.49 1.72 2.97
CA SER A 208 3.83 1.70 2.38
C SER A 208 3.99 2.74 1.27
N ALA A 209 3.00 2.82 0.36
CA ALA A 209 3.02 3.82 -0.70
C ALA A 209 2.94 5.25 -0.14
N SER A 210 2.07 5.49 0.85
CA SER A 210 1.98 6.81 1.50
C SER A 210 3.25 7.19 2.23
N ILE A 211 3.98 6.23 2.85
CA ILE A 211 5.25 6.49 3.57
C ILE A 211 6.39 6.76 2.59
N LEU A 212 6.58 5.91 1.57
CA LEU A 212 7.75 5.97 0.70
C LEU A 212 7.55 6.87 -0.54
N GLY A 213 6.30 7.05 -0.96
CA GLY A 213 6.01 7.59 -2.29
C GLY A 213 6.38 6.62 -3.42
N GLY A 214 6.06 7.02 -4.65
CA GLY A 214 6.31 6.21 -5.85
C GLY A 214 5.44 4.97 -5.94
N VAL A 215 5.93 3.97 -6.66
CA VAL A 215 5.34 2.63 -6.69
C VAL A 215 6.14 1.72 -5.77
N VAL A 216 5.44 0.97 -4.92
CA VAL A 216 6.07 0.09 -3.93
C VAL A 216 5.63 -1.36 -4.12
N LEU A 217 6.59 -2.27 -3.93
CA LEU A 217 6.38 -3.70 -3.82
C LEU A 217 6.59 -4.10 -2.36
N ILE A 218 5.67 -4.85 -1.81
CA ILE A 218 5.69 -5.35 -0.45
C ILE A 218 5.92 -6.86 -0.46
N ASP A 219 6.95 -7.33 0.22
CA ASP A 219 7.06 -8.74 0.59
C ASP A 219 6.29 -8.97 1.90
N PRO A 220 5.14 -9.66 1.87
CA PRO A 220 4.32 -9.87 3.06
C PRO A 220 4.96 -10.78 4.10
N ALA A 221 5.89 -11.66 3.71
CA ALA A 221 6.52 -12.62 4.62
C ALA A 221 7.49 -11.93 5.60
N GLY A 222 8.36 -11.06 5.07
CA GLY A 222 9.35 -10.33 5.87
C GLY A 222 8.93 -8.89 6.20
N LEU A 223 7.86 -8.40 5.59
CA LEU A 223 7.48 -6.99 5.53
C LEU A 223 8.66 -6.12 5.03
N CYS A 224 9.31 -6.59 3.97
CA CYS A 224 10.29 -5.80 3.23
C CYS A 224 9.56 -4.97 2.16
N ILE A 225 9.88 -3.69 2.09
CA ILE A 225 9.25 -2.77 1.14
C ILE A 225 10.31 -2.29 0.15
N TYR A 226 10.01 -2.45 -1.14
CA TYR A 226 10.88 -2.07 -2.24
C TYR A 226 10.21 -0.97 -3.05
N LYS A 227 10.91 0.15 -3.26
CA LYS A 227 10.46 1.19 -4.18
C LYS A 227 10.85 0.79 -5.60
N ILE A 228 9.87 0.70 -6.49
CA ILE A 228 10.08 0.37 -7.90
C ILE A 228 10.37 1.66 -8.66
N LYS A 229 11.45 1.66 -9.42
CA LYS A 229 11.73 2.75 -10.36
C LYS A 229 10.67 2.74 -11.46
N VAL A 230 10.01 3.88 -11.65
CA VAL A 230 9.09 4.11 -12.78
C VAL A 230 9.93 4.58 -13.98
N GLY A 231 10.02 3.75 -15.01
CA GLY A 231 10.89 4.01 -16.19
C GLY A 231 10.36 5.13 -17.07
N ARG A 232 9.03 5.37 -17.06
CA ARG A 232 8.38 6.44 -17.82
C ARG A 232 7.17 6.97 -17.07
N GLU A 233 7.01 8.30 -17.02
CA GLU A 233 5.83 8.95 -16.43
C GLU A 233 4.55 8.55 -17.20
N PHE A 234 3.46 8.40 -16.47
CA PHE A 234 2.13 8.13 -17.00
C PHE A 234 1.06 8.86 -16.17
N TRP A 235 -0.09 9.05 -16.77
CA TRP A 235 -1.23 9.72 -16.15
C TRP A 235 -2.32 8.73 -15.79
N ILE A 236 -3.13 9.11 -14.82
CA ILE A 236 -4.15 8.26 -14.21
C ILE A 236 -5.45 9.04 -14.17
N ALA A 237 -6.51 8.51 -14.76
CA ALA A 237 -7.86 8.98 -14.49
C ALA A 237 -8.49 8.07 -13.42
N VAL A 238 -8.94 8.66 -12.32
CA VAL A 238 -9.66 7.97 -11.25
C VAL A 238 -11.11 8.41 -11.29
N VAL A 239 -12.03 7.48 -11.52
CA VAL A 239 -13.47 7.74 -11.45
C VAL A 239 -14.04 7.06 -10.20
N SER A 240 -14.65 7.87 -9.33
CA SER A 240 -15.20 7.44 -8.05
C SER A 240 -16.72 7.55 -8.04
N PRO A 241 -17.47 6.45 -8.18
CA PRO A 241 -18.91 6.47 -8.02
C PRO A 241 -19.31 6.89 -6.60
N ASN A 242 -20.24 7.83 -6.49
CA ASN A 242 -20.79 8.28 -5.21
C ASN A 242 -21.96 7.38 -4.80
N ILE A 243 -21.62 6.18 -4.34
CA ILE A 243 -22.60 5.19 -3.87
C ILE A 243 -22.66 5.16 -2.34
N PRO A 244 -23.81 4.77 -1.75
CA PRO A 244 -23.92 4.60 -0.32
C PRO A 244 -22.84 3.67 0.21
N LYS A 245 -22.06 4.18 1.16
CA LYS A 245 -20.90 3.46 1.71
C LYS A 245 -21.35 2.84 3.02
N GLY A 246 -21.62 1.54 3.01
CA GLY A 246 -21.90 0.78 4.23
C GLY A 246 -20.66 0.69 5.15
N PRO A 247 -20.86 0.47 6.45
CA PRO A 247 -19.78 0.16 7.37
C PRO A 247 -19.05 -1.12 6.90
N LYS A 248 -17.74 -1.21 7.20
CA LYS A 248 -16.93 -2.41 6.89
C LYS A 248 -16.73 -2.73 5.41
N LYS A 249 -16.70 -1.71 4.56
CA LYS A 249 -16.53 -1.88 3.10
C LYS A 249 -15.30 -2.73 2.72
N THR A 250 -14.14 -2.49 3.32
CA THR A 250 -12.91 -3.28 3.07
C THR A 250 -13.12 -4.74 3.46
N PHE A 251 -13.83 -5.01 4.54
CA PHE A 251 -14.21 -6.37 4.95
C PHE A 251 -15.08 -7.05 3.89
N ILE A 252 -16.09 -6.37 3.35
CA ILE A 252 -16.96 -6.91 2.29
C ILE A 252 -16.14 -7.20 1.02
N ALA A 253 -15.28 -6.25 0.60
CA ALA A 253 -14.42 -6.42 -0.57
C ALA A 253 -13.38 -7.55 -0.40
N ARG A 254 -13.08 -7.95 0.82
CA ARG A 254 -12.23 -9.10 1.12
C ARG A 254 -13.05 -10.40 1.22
N ALA A 255 -14.26 -10.35 1.76
CA ALA A 255 -15.12 -11.51 1.94
C ALA A 255 -15.59 -12.16 0.63
N VAL A 256 -15.64 -11.40 -0.48
CA VAL A 256 -16.00 -11.92 -1.81
C VAL A 256 -14.87 -12.65 -2.53
N LEU A 257 -13.63 -12.60 -1.99
CA LEU A 257 -12.47 -13.21 -2.63
C LEU A 257 -12.41 -14.72 -2.36
N PRO A 258 -11.89 -15.51 -3.32
CA PRO A 258 -11.70 -16.95 -3.13
C PRO A 258 -10.64 -17.23 -2.06
N ARG A 259 -10.87 -18.26 -1.25
CA ARG A 259 -9.88 -18.72 -0.25
C ARG A 259 -8.83 -19.65 -0.85
N LYS A 260 -9.10 -20.23 -2.01
CA LYS A 260 -8.23 -21.13 -2.76
C LYS A 260 -8.31 -20.78 -4.24
N ILE A 261 -7.22 -20.94 -4.94
CA ILE A 261 -7.14 -20.76 -6.40
C ILE A 261 -6.44 -21.95 -7.02
N GLU A 262 -6.84 -22.30 -8.24
CA GLU A 262 -6.21 -23.36 -9.02
C GLU A 262 -4.78 -22.97 -9.44
N LEU A 263 -3.86 -23.94 -9.46
CA LEU A 263 -2.46 -23.71 -9.80
C LEU A 263 -2.27 -23.03 -11.18
N PRO A 264 -2.98 -23.40 -12.25
CA PRO A 264 -2.88 -22.70 -13.54
C PRO A 264 -3.26 -21.21 -13.44
N LEU A 265 -4.24 -20.87 -12.61
CA LEU A 265 -4.66 -19.49 -12.38
C LEU A 265 -3.61 -18.71 -11.59
N LEU A 266 -2.99 -19.34 -10.57
CA LEU A 266 -1.86 -18.77 -9.84
C LEU A 266 -0.69 -18.45 -10.77
N VAL A 267 -0.32 -19.37 -11.67
CA VAL A 267 0.75 -19.17 -12.65
C VAL A 267 0.44 -18.00 -13.58
N LYS A 268 -0.81 -17.89 -14.07
CA LYS A 268 -1.26 -16.74 -14.86
C LYS A 268 -1.14 -15.42 -14.09
N GLN A 269 -1.62 -15.39 -12.85
CA GLN A 269 -1.58 -14.19 -12.01
C GLN A 269 -0.15 -13.76 -11.71
N ALA A 270 0.71 -14.71 -11.31
CA ALA A 270 2.12 -14.45 -10.99
C ALA A 270 2.90 -13.98 -12.23
N GLY A 271 2.70 -14.61 -13.39
CA GLY A 271 3.32 -14.19 -14.65
C GLY A 271 2.91 -12.80 -15.08
N ASN A 272 1.61 -12.44 -14.89
CA ASN A 272 1.13 -11.11 -15.19
C ASN A 272 1.64 -10.04 -14.21
N LEU A 273 1.76 -10.37 -12.92
CA LEU A 273 2.39 -9.50 -11.94
C LEU A 273 3.87 -9.24 -12.28
N ALA A 274 4.62 -10.28 -12.64
CA ALA A 274 6.02 -10.12 -13.07
C ALA A 274 6.13 -9.23 -14.32
N LYS A 275 5.24 -9.42 -15.32
CA LYS A 275 5.15 -8.57 -16.51
C LYS A 275 4.88 -7.11 -16.13
N LEU A 276 3.94 -6.86 -15.20
CA LEU A 276 3.60 -5.51 -14.73
C LEU A 276 4.83 -4.80 -14.14
N VAL A 277 5.53 -5.46 -13.22
CA VAL A 277 6.71 -4.89 -12.54
C VAL A 277 7.82 -4.63 -13.54
N HIS A 278 8.09 -5.57 -14.46
CA HIS A 278 9.10 -5.40 -15.51
C HIS A 278 8.75 -4.22 -16.43
N ALA A 279 7.54 -4.19 -16.97
CA ALA A 279 7.09 -3.15 -17.90
C ALA A 279 7.14 -1.75 -17.26
N LEU A 280 6.71 -1.63 -16.01
CA LEU A 280 6.81 -0.38 -15.24
C LEU A 280 8.27 0.06 -15.10
N HIS A 281 9.18 -0.86 -14.78
CA HIS A 281 10.59 -0.58 -14.57
C HIS A 281 11.29 -0.09 -15.86
N VAL A 282 11.02 -0.74 -16.99
CA VAL A 282 11.62 -0.37 -18.28
C VAL A 282 10.90 0.77 -19.00
N GLY A 283 9.73 1.17 -18.53
CA GLY A 283 8.93 2.25 -19.11
C GLY A 283 8.08 1.83 -20.32
N ASP A 284 7.80 0.53 -20.48
CA ASP A 284 6.86 0.02 -21.48
C ASP A 284 5.41 0.19 -20.99
N LEU A 285 4.83 1.34 -21.30
CA LEU A 285 3.47 1.70 -20.84
C LEU A 285 2.38 0.79 -21.43
N GLU A 286 2.57 0.25 -22.63
CA GLU A 286 1.62 -0.67 -23.28
C GLU A 286 1.53 -1.99 -22.50
N SER A 287 2.68 -2.61 -22.27
CA SER A 287 2.76 -3.84 -21.49
C SER A 287 2.32 -3.62 -20.04
N PHE A 288 2.64 -2.46 -19.45
CA PHE A 288 2.20 -2.08 -18.10
C PHE A 288 0.67 -1.97 -18.03
N GLY A 289 0.05 -1.20 -18.93
CA GLY A 289 -1.40 -1.02 -18.97
C GLY A 289 -2.16 -2.34 -19.21
N THR A 290 -1.66 -3.14 -20.17
CA THR A 290 -2.23 -4.47 -20.43
C THR A 290 -2.16 -5.36 -19.18
N ALA A 291 -1.04 -5.33 -18.45
CA ALA A 291 -0.87 -6.11 -17.23
C ALA A 291 -1.77 -5.59 -16.08
N VAL A 292 -1.93 -4.27 -15.93
CA VAL A 292 -2.89 -3.67 -14.98
C VAL A 292 -4.30 -4.19 -15.24
N SER A 293 -4.69 -4.33 -16.51
CA SER A 293 -6.04 -4.78 -16.91
C SER A 293 -6.29 -6.27 -16.75
N ALA A 294 -5.27 -7.07 -16.45
CA ALA A 294 -5.36 -8.53 -16.44
C ALA A 294 -5.18 -9.09 -15.02
N ASP A 295 -6.12 -8.79 -14.14
CA ASP A 295 -6.24 -9.43 -12.83
C ASP A 295 -7.23 -10.59 -12.91
N TYR A 296 -6.73 -11.80 -12.77
CA TYR A 296 -7.54 -13.02 -12.93
C TYR A 296 -8.18 -13.51 -11.64
N VAL A 297 -7.80 -12.94 -10.49
CA VAL A 297 -8.20 -13.45 -9.17
C VAL A 297 -9.11 -12.46 -8.45
N VAL A 298 -8.70 -11.20 -8.31
CA VAL A 298 -9.41 -10.23 -7.45
C VAL A 298 -10.47 -9.47 -8.23
N GLU A 299 -10.14 -8.99 -9.42
CA GLU A 299 -11.05 -8.21 -10.27
C GLU A 299 -12.39 -8.91 -10.54
N PRO A 300 -12.45 -10.18 -10.98
CA PRO A 300 -13.71 -10.85 -11.29
C PRO A 300 -14.69 -10.93 -10.11
N HIS A 301 -14.14 -10.94 -8.89
CA HIS A 301 -14.93 -11.01 -7.67
C HIS A 301 -15.35 -9.63 -7.17
N ARG A 302 -14.45 -8.64 -7.16
CA ARG A 302 -14.72 -7.27 -6.70
C ARG A 302 -15.52 -6.44 -7.70
N ALA A 303 -15.41 -6.69 -8.99
CA ALA A 303 -16.18 -6.01 -10.04
C ALA A 303 -17.69 -6.00 -9.76
N LYS A 304 -18.21 -7.06 -9.17
CA LYS A 304 -19.62 -7.20 -8.76
C LYS A 304 -20.08 -6.18 -7.72
N LEU A 305 -19.15 -5.58 -6.99
CA LEU A 305 -19.42 -4.56 -5.97
C LEU A 305 -19.42 -3.14 -6.52
N ILE A 306 -19.07 -2.97 -7.80
CA ILE A 306 -18.91 -1.67 -8.45
C ILE A 306 -19.94 -1.54 -9.57
N PRO A 307 -20.82 -0.53 -9.50
CA PRO A 307 -21.82 -0.33 -10.53
C PRO A 307 -21.18 -0.13 -11.91
N LYS A 308 -21.70 -0.82 -12.93
CA LYS A 308 -21.28 -0.65 -14.32
C LYS A 308 -19.79 -0.94 -14.59
N TYR A 309 -19.14 -1.75 -13.74
CA TYR A 309 -17.69 -1.97 -13.82
C TYR A 309 -17.21 -2.41 -15.21
N TRP A 310 -17.84 -3.44 -15.78
CA TRP A 310 -17.41 -3.99 -17.08
C TRP A 310 -17.69 -3.06 -18.24
N ASP A 311 -18.77 -2.26 -18.16
CA ASP A 311 -19.06 -1.22 -19.15
C ASP A 311 -18.02 -0.10 -19.09
N LEU A 312 -17.63 0.32 -17.88
CA LEU A 312 -16.57 1.32 -17.67
C LEU A 312 -15.22 0.81 -18.19
N LYS A 313 -14.89 -0.45 -17.92
CA LYS A 313 -13.64 -1.06 -18.41
C LYS A 313 -13.59 -1.08 -19.93
N ARG A 314 -14.65 -1.56 -20.56
CA ARG A 314 -14.77 -1.58 -22.01
C ARG A 314 -14.66 -0.17 -22.59
N LEU A 315 -15.45 0.77 -22.08
CA LEU A 315 -15.45 2.17 -22.53
C LEU A 315 -14.06 2.80 -22.42
N ALA A 316 -13.37 2.64 -21.28
CA ALA A 316 -12.04 3.19 -21.08
C ALA A 316 -11.02 2.63 -22.09
N LEU A 317 -10.99 1.31 -22.27
CA LEU A 317 -10.04 0.65 -23.17
C LEU A 317 -10.33 0.97 -24.64
N GLU A 318 -11.58 0.97 -25.05
CA GLU A 318 -12.01 1.35 -26.42
C GLU A 318 -11.75 2.84 -26.71
N SER A 319 -11.73 3.69 -25.67
CA SER A 319 -11.39 5.12 -25.78
C SER A 319 -9.91 5.43 -25.66
N GLY A 320 -9.02 4.43 -25.64
CA GLY A 320 -7.58 4.62 -25.70
C GLY A 320 -6.83 4.53 -24.36
N ALA A 321 -7.50 4.16 -23.26
CA ALA A 321 -6.77 3.84 -22.03
C ALA A 321 -5.83 2.65 -22.24
N LEU A 322 -4.60 2.73 -21.76
CA LEU A 322 -3.61 1.64 -21.80
C LEU A 322 -3.98 0.49 -20.87
N GLY A 323 -4.63 0.82 -19.75
CA GLY A 323 -5.05 -0.13 -18.75
C GLY A 323 -6.17 0.41 -17.89
N PHE A 324 -6.90 -0.51 -17.24
CA PHE A 324 -8.02 -0.19 -16.37
C PHE A 324 -8.18 -1.23 -15.26
N ASN A 325 -8.39 -0.79 -14.01
CA ASN A 325 -8.70 -1.69 -12.91
C ASN A 325 -9.37 -0.96 -11.73
N ILE A 326 -9.63 -1.70 -10.66
CA ILE A 326 -10.20 -1.23 -9.39
C ILE A 326 -9.11 -0.54 -8.56
N ALA A 327 -9.40 0.63 -8.02
CA ALA A 327 -8.52 1.29 -7.05
C ALA A 327 -8.70 0.66 -5.66
N GLY A 328 -7.70 -0.09 -5.19
CA GLY A 328 -7.74 -0.77 -3.90
C GLY A 328 -8.95 -1.69 -3.73
N ALA A 329 -9.81 -1.38 -2.75
CA ALA A 329 -11.06 -2.12 -2.51
C ALA A 329 -12.27 -1.54 -3.28
N GLY A 330 -12.05 -0.59 -4.17
CA GLY A 330 -13.10 0.15 -4.91
C GLY A 330 -13.79 1.19 -3.99
N PRO A 331 -14.96 1.77 -4.36
CA PRO A 331 -15.63 1.64 -5.64
C PRO A 331 -14.95 2.42 -6.76
N SER A 332 -13.93 3.22 -6.47
CA SER A 332 -13.20 3.91 -7.53
C SER A 332 -12.53 2.91 -8.45
N VAL A 333 -12.53 3.29 -9.72
CA VAL A 333 -11.76 2.63 -10.77
C VAL A 333 -10.70 3.59 -11.28
N PHE A 334 -9.64 3.07 -11.85
CA PHE A 334 -8.60 3.89 -12.46
C PHE A 334 -8.22 3.37 -13.83
N SER A 335 -7.79 4.30 -14.69
CA SER A 335 -7.24 3.98 -16.01
C SER A 335 -5.90 4.66 -16.21
N ILE A 336 -5.04 4.05 -17.02
CA ILE A 336 -3.65 4.47 -17.30
C ILE A 336 -3.59 5.11 -18.67
N HIS A 337 -2.85 6.23 -18.79
CA HIS A 337 -2.76 7.05 -20.00
C HIS A 337 -1.35 7.60 -20.19
N ARG A 338 -1.01 7.97 -21.43
CA ARG A 338 0.30 8.56 -21.78
C ARG A 338 0.39 10.02 -21.43
N SER A 339 -0.76 10.72 -21.41
CA SER A 339 -0.83 12.17 -21.18
C SER A 339 -2.00 12.56 -20.26
N GLU A 340 -1.92 13.76 -19.68
CA GLU A 340 -3.01 14.33 -18.90
C GLU A 340 -4.28 14.52 -19.73
N SER A 341 -4.12 14.96 -20.99
CA SER A 341 -5.25 15.17 -21.91
C SER A 341 -6.01 13.88 -22.14
N GLU A 342 -5.32 12.77 -22.46
CA GLU A 342 -5.94 11.45 -22.62
C GLU A 342 -6.64 10.99 -21.35
N ALA A 343 -6.00 11.14 -20.19
CA ALA A 343 -6.59 10.77 -18.90
C ALA A 343 -7.87 11.58 -18.61
N ARG A 344 -7.87 12.84 -18.92
CA ARG A 344 -9.02 13.74 -18.74
C ARG A 344 -10.16 13.35 -19.68
N GLU A 345 -9.88 13.20 -20.96
CA GLU A 345 -10.87 12.83 -21.98
C GLU A 345 -11.56 11.51 -21.65
N VAL A 346 -10.80 10.46 -21.44
CA VAL A 346 -11.37 9.13 -21.11
C VAL A 346 -12.07 9.16 -19.75
N GLY A 347 -11.53 9.87 -18.78
CA GLY A 347 -12.16 10.08 -17.48
C GLY A 347 -13.53 10.77 -17.57
N GLU A 348 -13.65 11.80 -18.40
CA GLU A 348 -14.92 12.50 -18.66
C GLU A 348 -15.95 11.62 -19.36
N LEU A 349 -15.52 10.77 -20.31
CA LEU A 349 -16.40 9.78 -20.95
C LEU A 349 -16.96 8.78 -19.92
N MET A 350 -16.11 8.24 -19.03
CA MET A 350 -16.55 7.35 -17.95
C MET A 350 -17.51 8.06 -16.99
N LEU A 351 -17.19 9.31 -16.61
CA LEU A 351 -18.03 10.13 -15.73
C LEU A 351 -19.40 10.38 -16.34
N LYS A 352 -19.44 10.78 -17.62
CA LYS A 352 -20.67 10.99 -18.38
C LYS A 352 -21.52 9.72 -18.46
N TYR A 353 -20.88 8.57 -18.71
CA TYR A 353 -21.56 7.28 -18.76
C TYR A 353 -22.23 6.93 -17.42
N LEU A 354 -21.54 7.11 -16.29
CA LEU A 354 -22.12 6.86 -14.98
C LEU A 354 -23.30 7.78 -14.70
N ARG A 355 -23.14 9.09 -14.96
CA ARG A 355 -24.21 10.07 -14.74
C ARG A 355 -25.44 9.80 -15.61
N SER A 356 -25.27 9.42 -16.87
CA SER A 356 -26.38 9.01 -17.74
C SER A 356 -27.07 7.74 -17.28
N SER A 357 -26.37 6.90 -16.50
CA SER A 357 -26.92 5.72 -15.83
C SER A 357 -27.55 6.02 -14.45
N GLY A 358 -27.70 7.30 -14.07
CA GLY A 358 -28.26 7.72 -12.78
C GLY A 358 -27.29 7.59 -11.61
N ILE A 359 -25.98 7.39 -11.85
CA ILE A 359 -24.96 7.23 -10.82
C ILE A 359 -24.12 8.49 -10.78
N ASP A 360 -24.22 9.25 -9.67
CA ASP A 360 -23.31 10.36 -9.43
C ASP A 360 -21.88 9.87 -9.22
N ALA A 361 -20.89 10.60 -9.74
CA ALA A 361 -19.51 10.24 -9.65
C ALA A 361 -18.60 11.47 -9.72
N SER A 362 -17.37 11.33 -9.26
CA SER A 362 -16.30 12.32 -9.36
C SER A 362 -15.14 11.79 -10.21
N LEU A 363 -14.51 12.67 -10.97
CA LEU A 363 -13.31 12.43 -11.75
C LEU A 363 -12.12 13.14 -11.11
N TYR A 364 -11.00 12.44 -11.01
CA TYR A 364 -9.72 12.99 -10.62
C TYR A 364 -8.66 12.54 -11.63
N VAL A 365 -7.91 13.51 -12.16
CA VAL A 365 -6.75 13.23 -13.03
C VAL A 365 -5.50 13.47 -12.20
N THR A 366 -4.61 12.48 -12.17
CA THR A 366 -3.44 12.48 -11.31
C THR A 366 -2.28 11.71 -11.94
N LYS A 367 -1.17 11.66 -11.23
CA LYS A 367 0.01 10.87 -11.58
C LYS A 367 0.69 10.30 -10.35
N VAL A 368 1.68 9.44 -10.54
CA VAL A 368 2.49 8.91 -9.44
C VAL A 368 3.23 10.05 -8.75
N LEU A 369 3.12 10.13 -7.43
CA LEU A 369 3.89 11.05 -6.60
C LEU A 369 5.10 10.32 -6.01
N ASP A 370 6.29 10.70 -6.43
CA ASP A 370 7.53 10.03 -5.97
C ASP A 370 7.88 10.31 -4.51
N GLN A 371 7.38 11.42 -3.96
CA GLN A 371 7.58 11.79 -2.56
C GLN A 371 6.48 11.19 -1.67
N GLY A 372 6.88 10.48 -0.60
CA GLY A 372 5.98 10.01 0.46
C GLY A 372 5.75 11.04 1.55
N VAL A 373 5.60 10.55 2.79
CA VAL A 373 5.43 11.42 3.96
C VAL A 373 6.53 12.47 4.06
N LYS A 374 6.16 13.67 4.51
CA LYS A 374 7.12 14.74 4.81
C LYS A 374 6.71 15.56 6.01
N VAL A 375 7.69 16.06 6.76
CA VAL A 375 7.48 17.05 7.82
C VAL A 375 7.30 18.42 7.18
N LEU A 376 6.30 19.16 7.65
CA LEU A 376 6.00 20.54 7.23
C LEU A 376 6.43 21.57 8.29
N GLY A 377 6.53 21.14 9.57
CA GLY A 377 6.88 22.01 10.68
C GLY A 377 6.76 21.31 12.02
#